data_5557e4754bf15d310f58476d90883968
#
_entry.id   5557e4754bf15d310f58476d90883968
#
_cell.length_a   1.000
_cell.length_b   1.000
_cell.length_c   1.000
_cell.angle_alpha   90.00
_cell.angle_beta   90.00
_cell.angle_gamma   90.00
#
_symmetry.space_group_name_H-M   'P 1'
#
loop_
_entity.id
_entity.type
_entity.pdbx_description
1 polymer ?
#
loop_
_entity_poly.entity_id
_entity_poly.type
_entity_poly.pdbx_seq_one_letter_code
_entity_poly.pdbx_strand_id
1 'polypeptide(L)'
;MGSRRYVFTINNPTEESIDIILWVSGQDFCKYIVYGREHAPTTGTYHLQGFVIFNTPQRCGAVRGYFPGAHIEPAIGTSVQCRDYCCKDGDFVEFRVFPSNPGQRHDVAAVIEWADTYQAVNGVAAESPDIAIEQPIAYIRFPRLARALFHRAPAPTLQTGDLREWQRTLVDELEIEADDRSVIFYIDKEGNKGKSWLCRYMVTKEPRKVQLMCPGKLTDMAYAVDTRKSKFLFNVQRSQMEHLQYAILEMLKDRVVFSSKYQSCTKLFGHKNHVVVFCNEMPDMNKMSLDRFIIRYLD
;
A
#
# COMPACT_ATOMS: atom_id res chain seq x y z
N MET A 1 -35.72 14.58 -16.55
CA MET A 1 -35.11 13.35 -16.00
C MET A 1 -35.01 13.51 -14.50
N GLY A 2 -35.22 12.48 -13.67
CA GLY A 2 -35.06 12.55 -12.23
C GLY A 2 -33.61 12.25 -11.81
N SER A 3 -33.15 12.82 -10.72
CA SER A 3 -31.86 12.51 -10.08
C SER A 3 -32.09 11.90 -8.70
N ARG A 4 -31.10 11.12 -8.20
CA ARG A 4 -31.08 10.67 -6.79
C ARG A 4 -30.36 11.65 -5.88
N ARG A 5 -29.64 12.64 -6.43
CA ARG A 5 -28.76 13.53 -5.68
C ARG A 5 -29.08 14.97 -6.02
N TYR A 6 -29.29 15.77 -4.98
CA TYR A 6 -29.57 17.19 -5.10
C TYR A 6 -28.77 17.98 -4.08
N VAL A 7 -28.33 19.16 -4.50
CA VAL A 7 -27.84 20.20 -3.59
C VAL A 7 -28.98 21.20 -3.37
N PHE A 8 -29.01 21.79 -2.19
CA PHE A 8 -29.98 22.81 -1.84
C PHE A 8 -29.34 23.95 -1.06
N THR A 9 -29.86 25.16 -1.25
CA THR A 9 -29.44 26.33 -0.50
C THR A 9 -30.70 27.03 0.06
N ILE A 10 -30.73 27.27 1.36
CA ILE A 10 -31.81 28.00 2.04
C ILE A 10 -31.23 29.28 2.60
N ASN A 11 -31.57 30.40 2.01
CA ASN A 11 -31.13 31.73 2.49
C ASN A 11 -32.02 32.21 3.66
N ASN A 12 -31.40 32.83 4.67
CA ASN A 12 -32.06 33.30 5.88
C ASN A 12 -32.98 32.24 6.51
N PRO A 13 -32.41 31.04 6.86
CA PRO A 13 -33.21 29.94 7.36
C PRO A 13 -33.90 30.28 8.66
N THR A 14 -35.12 29.77 8.83
CA THR A 14 -35.92 29.83 10.06
C THR A 14 -35.86 28.48 10.79
N GLU A 15 -36.43 28.42 11.99
CA GLU A 15 -36.61 27.13 12.70
C GLU A 15 -37.44 26.15 11.85
N GLU A 16 -38.46 26.63 11.15
CA GLU A 16 -39.26 25.81 10.23
C GLU A 16 -38.42 25.20 9.10
N SER A 17 -37.40 25.92 8.61
CA SER A 17 -36.47 25.37 7.61
C SER A 17 -35.70 24.16 8.13
N ILE A 18 -35.32 24.18 9.41
CA ILE A 18 -34.62 23.07 10.07
C ILE A 18 -35.58 21.90 10.32
N ASP A 19 -36.81 22.18 10.73
CA ASP A 19 -37.86 21.17 10.94
C ASP A 19 -38.18 20.43 9.64
N ILE A 20 -38.21 21.14 8.52
CA ILE A 20 -38.39 20.55 7.20
C ILE A 20 -37.23 19.58 6.86
N ILE A 21 -35.97 19.96 7.12
CA ILE A 21 -34.81 19.08 6.90
C ILE A 21 -34.90 17.84 7.80
N LEU A 22 -35.27 18.04 9.06
CA LEU A 22 -35.49 16.95 10.01
C LEU A 22 -36.61 16.02 9.54
N TRP A 23 -37.74 16.55 9.09
CA TRP A 23 -38.82 15.77 8.54
C TRP A 23 -38.38 14.94 7.32
N VAL A 24 -37.68 15.58 6.35
CA VAL A 24 -37.14 14.87 5.16
C VAL A 24 -36.19 13.75 5.59
N SER A 25 -35.32 14.00 6.57
CA SER A 25 -34.36 13.00 7.06
C SER A 25 -35.03 11.76 7.65
N GLY A 26 -36.23 11.92 8.23
CA GLY A 26 -37.02 10.83 8.79
C GLY A 26 -37.76 9.97 7.75
N GLN A 27 -37.90 10.43 6.50
CA GLN A 27 -38.70 9.74 5.50
C GLN A 27 -37.98 8.56 4.83
N ASP A 28 -38.70 7.50 4.52
CA ASP A 28 -38.15 6.32 3.85
C ASP A 28 -37.52 6.59 2.47
N PHE A 29 -37.94 7.64 1.80
CA PHE A 29 -37.36 8.04 0.52
C PHE A 29 -36.00 8.72 0.66
N CYS A 30 -35.63 9.24 1.84
CA CYS A 30 -34.35 9.87 2.11
C CYS A 30 -33.30 8.80 2.49
N LYS A 31 -32.19 8.77 1.78
CA LYS A 31 -31.06 7.89 2.06
C LYS A 31 -30.02 8.57 2.96
N TYR A 32 -29.77 9.83 2.74
CA TYR A 32 -28.80 10.63 3.46
C TYR A 32 -29.06 12.11 3.24
N ILE A 33 -28.82 12.95 4.23
CA ILE A 33 -28.89 14.39 4.12
C ILE A 33 -27.86 15.04 5.04
N VAL A 34 -27.22 16.10 4.57
CA VAL A 34 -26.28 16.94 5.31
C VAL A 34 -26.54 18.40 4.98
N TYR A 35 -26.34 19.27 5.94
CA TYR A 35 -26.26 20.71 5.69
C TYR A 35 -25.22 21.38 6.58
N GLY A 36 -24.50 22.36 6.01
CA GLY A 36 -23.62 23.28 6.72
C GLY A 36 -24.26 24.64 6.88
N ARG A 37 -23.87 25.36 7.94
CA ARG A 37 -24.26 26.72 8.26
C ARG A 37 -23.17 27.68 7.78
N GLU A 38 -23.51 28.57 6.87
CA GLU A 38 -22.51 29.40 6.18
C GLU A 38 -22.99 30.86 6.06
N HIS A 39 -22.04 31.77 5.91
CA HIS A 39 -22.28 33.14 5.50
C HIS A 39 -21.72 33.36 4.10
N ALA A 40 -22.52 33.93 3.20
CA ALA A 40 -22.10 34.23 1.84
C ALA A 40 -20.90 35.20 1.84
N PRO A 41 -19.77 34.88 1.17
CA PRO A 41 -18.54 35.69 1.25
C PRO A 41 -18.71 37.16 0.80
N THR A 42 -19.60 37.39 -0.16
CA THR A 42 -19.82 38.75 -0.77
C THR A 42 -20.92 39.54 -0.11
N THR A 43 -21.98 38.88 0.36
CA THR A 43 -23.19 39.57 0.88
C THR A 43 -23.34 39.42 2.39
N GLY A 44 -22.58 38.55 3.04
CA GLY A 44 -22.73 38.19 4.45
C GLY A 44 -24.04 37.47 4.77
N THR A 45 -24.85 37.11 3.77
CA THR A 45 -26.14 36.45 3.98
C THR A 45 -25.97 35.10 4.62
N TYR A 46 -26.63 34.89 5.75
CA TYR A 46 -26.67 33.57 6.41
C TYR A 46 -27.51 32.59 5.59
N HIS A 47 -26.98 31.40 5.35
CA HIS A 47 -27.68 30.37 4.59
C HIS A 47 -27.29 28.94 5.04
N LEU A 48 -28.15 27.98 4.74
CA LEU A 48 -27.86 26.58 4.85
C LEU A 48 -27.47 26.06 3.47
N GLN A 49 -26.27 25.49 3.37
CA GLN A 49 -25.79 24.78 2.18
C GLN A 49 -25.95 23.30 2.40
N GLY A 50 -26.80 22.62 1.62
CA GLY A 50 -27.15 21.24 1.89
C GLY A 50 -27.00 20.31 0.69
N PHE A 51 -26.92 19.00 1.01
CA PHE A 51 -26.87 17.91 0.05
C PHE A 51 -27.76 16.76 0.52
N VAL A 52 -28.60 16.24 -0.38
CA VAL A 52 -29.52 15.14 -0.09
C VAL A 52 -29.37 14.01 -1.13
N ILE A 53 -29.43 12.78 -0.66
CA ILE A 53 -29.47 11.56 -1.47
C ILE A 53 -30.80 10.84 -1.23
N PHE A 54 -31.51 10.54 -2.30
CA PHE A 54 -32.77 9.79 -2.28
C PHE A 54 -32.56 8.30 -2.62
N ASN A 55 -33.38 7.42 -2.07
CA ASN A 55 -33.37 6.00 -2.38
C ASN A 55 -33.76 5.73 -3.86
N THR A 56 -34.63 6.53 -4.43
CA THR A 56 -35.08 6.46 -5.82
C THR A 56 -34.89 7.79 -6.52
N PRO A 57 -34.75 7.84 -7.87
CA PRO A 57 -34.69 9.10 -8.61
C PRO A 57 -35.94 9.96 -8.38
N GLN A 58 -35.75 11.23 -8.01
CA GLN A 58 -36.79 12.22 -7.82
C GLN A 58 -36.75 13.26 -8.96
N ARG A 59 -37.91 13.82 -9.35
CA ARG A 59 -37.96 14.97 -10.25
C ARG A 59 -37.66 16.24 -9.45
N CYS A 60 -36.96 17.22 -10.04
CA CYS A 60 -36.61 18.48 -9.39
C CYS A 60 -37.85 19.19 -8.78
N GLY A 61 -38.99 19.16 -9.46
CA GLY A 61 -40.24 19.73 -8.95
C GLY A 61 -40.73 19.06 -7.65
N ALA A 62 -40.58 17.72 -7.53
CA ALA A 62 -40.94 17.02 -6.31
C ALA A 62 -39.99 17.39 -5.14
N VAL A 63 -38.69 17.52 -5.44
CA VAL A 63 -37.69 17.91 -4.44
C VAL A 63 -37.92 19.35 -3.95
N ARG A 64 -38.32 20.29 -4.84
CA ARG A 64 -38.74 21.64 -4.43
C ARG A 64 -39.95 21.62 -3.53
N GLY A 65 -40.85 20.66 -3.68
CA GLY A 65 -42.00 20.50 -2.79
C GLY A 65 -41.57 20.04 -1.38
N TYR A 66 -40.47 19.33 -1.26
CA TYR A 66 -39.92 18.90 0.05
C TYR A 66 -39.19 20.05 0.77
N PHE A 67 -38.61 21.00 0.04
CA PHE A 67 -37.86 22.15 0.59
C PHE A 67 -38.43 23.48 0.07
N PRO A 68 -39.59 23.95 0.58
CA PRO A 68 -40.18 25.22 0.16
C PRO A 68 -39.21 26.38 0.35
N GLY A 69 -39.07 27.23 -0.65
CA GLY A 69 -38.19 28.40 -0.61
C GLY A 69 -36.71 28.11 -0.83
N ALA A 70 -36.29 26.86 -0.91
CA ALA A 70 -34.91 26.50 -1.20
C ALA A 70 -34.56 26.60 -2.69
N HIS A 71 -33.35 27.00 -3.00
CA HIS A 71 -32.76 26.81 -4.31
C HIS A 71 -32.31 25.34 -4.45
N ILE A 72 -32.81 24.61 -5.46
CA ILE A 72 -32.58 23.17 -5.63
C ILE A 72 -31.99 22.90 -7.00
N GLU A 73 -30.88 22.17 -7.02
CA GLU A 73 -30.23 21.70 -8.26
C GLU A 73 -29.82 20.24 -8.17
N PRO A 74 -29.87 19.49 -9.29
CA PRO A 74 -29.25 18.16 -9.35
C PRO A 74 -27.73 18.27 -9.06
N ALA A 75 -27.21 17.45 -8.18
CA ALA A 75 -25.80 17.45 -7.85
C ALA A 75 -24.95 17.01 -9.05
N ILE A 76 -23.96 17.80 -9.44
CA ILE A 76 -23.04 17.53 -10.55
C ILE A 76 -21.80 16.77 -10.01
N GLY A 77 -21.29 17.15 -8.85
CA GLY A 77 -20.12 16.51 -8.21
C GLY A 77 -20.39 15.09 -7.70
N THR A 78 -19.34 14.38 -7.28
CA THR A 78 -19.49 13.11 -6.55
C THR A 78 -20.17 13.34 -5.21
N SER A 79 -20.76 12.28 -4.62
CA SER A 79 -21.40 12.40 -3.29
C SER A 79 -20.42 12.87 -2.21
N VAL A 80 -19.14 12.44 -2.29
CA VAL A 80 -18.08 12.88 -1.38
C VAL A 80 -17.82 14.38 -1.53
N GLN A 81 -17.62 14.85 -2.77
CA GLN A 81 -17.38 16.28 -3.03
C GLN A 81 -18.54 17.17 -2.55
N CYS A 82 -19.79 16.73 -2.77
CA CYS A 82 -20.96 17.51 -2.31
C CYS A 82 -21.05 17.52 -0.78
N ARG A 83 -20.77 16.40 -0.11
CA ARG A 83 -20.72 16.31 1.35
C ARG A 83 -19.62 17.21 1.92
N ASP A 84 -18.39 17.05 1.41
CA ASP A 84 -17.21 17.81 1.89
C ASP A 84 -17.42 19.32 1.72
N TYR A 85 -18.09 19.72 0.65
CA TYR A 85 -18.46 21.12 0.44
C TYR A 85 -19.43 21.64 1.52
N CYS A 86 -20.42 20.85 1.93
CA CYS A 86 -21.34 21.23 3.01
C CYS A 86 -20.65 21.22 4.39
N CYS A 87 -19.56 20.49 4.57
CA CYS A 87 -18.85 20.34 5.84
C CYS A 87 -17.60 21.26 5.96
N LYS A 88 -17.30 22.06 4.93
CA LYS A 88 -16.01 22.79 4.79
C LYS A 88 -15.69 23.75 5.95
N ASP A 89 -16.68 24.37 6.55
CA ASP A 89 -16.51 25.36 7.62
C ASP A 89 -16.61 24.72 9.03
N GLY A 90 -16.83 23.39 9.12
CA GLY A 90 -16.87 22.65 10.38
C GLY A 90 -18.19 22.75 11.16
N ASP A 91 -19.09 23.66 10.82
CA ASP A 91 -20.44 23.78 11.42
C ASP A 91 -21.49 23.14 10.50
N PHE A 92 -21.72 21.84 10.71
CA PHE A 92 -22.66 21.06 9.90
C PHE A 92 -23.45 20.06 10.72
N VAL A 93 -24.53 19.57 10.14
CA VAL A 93 -25.37 18.51 10.71
C VAL A 93 -25.63 17.44 9.65
N GLU A 94 -25.42 16.17 10.01
CA GLU A 94 -25.70 15.02 9.16
C GLU A 94 -26.78 14.12 9.75
N PHE A 95 -27.62 13.59 8.86
CA PHE A 95 -28.61 12.58 9.22
C PHE A 95 -28.44 11.33 8.37
N ARG A 96 -28.53 10.18 9.00
CA ARG A 96 -28.30 8.84 8.45
C ARG A 96 -26.82 8.60 8.08
N VAL A 97 -26.51 7.36 7.75
CA VAL A 97 -25.14 6.97 7.39
C VAL A 97 -24.85 7.40 5.97
N PHE A 98 -23.74 8.14 5.78
CA PHE A 98 -23.28 8.51 4.45
C PHE A 98 -23.07 7.26 3.62
N PRO A 99 -23.71 7.12 2.44
CA PRO A 99 -23.52 5.93 1.62
C PRO A 99 -22.08 5.90 1.12
N SER A 100 -21.37 4.82 1.44
CA SER A 100 -20.06 4.54 0.86
C SER A 100 -20.14 4.69 -0.67
N ASN A 101 -19.07 5.24 -1.26
CA ASN A 101 -19.02 5.64 -2.68
C ASN A 101 -19.72 4.63 -3.60
N PRO A 102 -20.63 5.09 -4.49
CA PRO A 102 -21.18 4.25 -5.56
C PRO A 102 -20.00 3.75 -6.40
N GLY A 103 -19.75 2.45 -6.39
CA GLY A 103 -18.62 1.83 -7.08
C GLY A 103 -17.55 1.26 -6.14
N GLN A 104 -17.61 1.52 -4.84
CA GLN A 104 -16.78 0.78 -3.89
C GLN A 104 -17.25 -0.68 -3.87
N ARG A 105 -16.34 -1.57 -4.24
CA ARG A 105 -16.60 -3.00 -4.29
C ARG A 105 -16.52 -3.59 -2.89
N HIS A 106 -17.64 -3.60 -2.19
CA HIS A 106 -17.76 -4.21 -0.85
C HIS A 106 -17.42 -5.69 -0.87
N ASP A 107 -17.68 -6.39 -1.98
CA ASP A 107 -17.32 -7.78 -2.20
C ASP A 107 -15.80 -8.00 -2.17
N VAL A 108 -15.02 -7.08 -2.74
CA VAL A 108 -13.54 -7.13 -2.69
C VAL A 108 -13.03 -6.79 -1.29
N ALA A 109 -13.58 -5.74 -0.66
CA ALA A 109 -13.17 -5.33 0.68
C ALA A 109 -13.43 -6.46 1.70
N ALA A 110 -14.59 -7.11 1.63
CA ALA A 110 -14.95 -8.22 2.51
C ALA A 110 -14.01 -9.42 2.37
N VAL A 111 -13.53 -9.72 1.16
CA VAL A 111 -12.56 -10.80 0.93
C VAL A 111 -11.19 -10.47 1.51
N ILE A 112 -10.76 -9.22 1.41
CA ILE A 112 -9.49 -8.77 2.00
C ILE A 112 -9.57 -8.85 3.53
N GLU A 113 -10.64 -8.33 4.13
CA GLU A 113 -10.88 -8.38 5.57
C GLU A 113 -10.95 -9.82 6.08
N TRP A 114 -11.64 -10.70 5.35
CA TRP A 114 -11.68 -12.12 5.67
C TRP A 114 -10.27 -12.74 5.65
N ALA A 115 -9.45 -12.46 4.62
CA ALA A 115 -8.10 -12.99 4.51
C ALA A 115 -7.17 -12.50 5.64
N ASP A 116 -7.31 -11.24 6.06
CA ASP A 116 -6.59 -10.67 7.19
C ASP A 116 -7.03 -11.35 8.52
N THR A 117 -8.32 -11.57 8.70
CA THR A 117 -8.88 -12.28 9.86
C THR A 117 -8.43 -13.74 9.88
N TYR A 118 -8.49 -14.44 8.75
CA TYR A 118 -8.02 -15.82 8.64
C TYR A 118 -6.54 -15.93 9.06
N GLN A 119 -5.70 -15.03 8.55
CA GLN A 119 -4.28 -15.01 8.90
C GLN A 119 -4.06 -14.70 10.40
N ALA A 120 -4.84 -13.79 10.97
CA ALA A 120 -4.73 -13.43 12.39
C ALA A 120 -5.12 -14.61 13.30
N VAL A 121 -6.13 -15.39 12.91
CA VAL A 121 -6.64 -16.53 13.71
C VAL A 121 -5.74 -17.76 13.55
N ASN A 122 -5.30 -18.07 12.32
CA ASN A 122 -4.60 -19.32 12.02
C ASN A 122 -3.07 -19.17 12.01
N GLY A 123 -2.54 -17.94 12.10
CA GLY A 123 -1.10 -17.66 12.06
C GLY A 123 -0.45 -17.86 10.68
N VAL A 124 -1.23 -18.28 9.69
CA VAL A 124 -0.79 -18.52 8.29
C VAL A 124 -1.79 -17.90 7.32
N ALA A 125 -1.32 -17.53 6.14
CA ALA A 125 -2.21 -17.05 5.08
C ALA A 125 -3.11 -18.19 4.60
N ALA A 126 -4.36 -17.85 4.21
CA ALA A 126 -5.28 -18.81 3.63
C ALA A 126 -4.72 -19.36 2.31
N GLU A 127 -4.81 -20.67 2.11
CA GLU A 127 -4.42 -21.32 0.87
C GLU A 127 -5.58 -21.40 -0.13
N SER A 128 -5.26 -21.81 -1.36
CA SER A 128 -6.24 -21.91 -2.45
C SER A 128 -7.50 -22.72 -2.10
N PRO A 129 -7.42 -23.89 -1.42
CA PRO A 129 -8.58 -24.63 -0.98
C PRO A 129 -9.44 -23.86 0.03
N ASP A 130 -8.83 -23.17 0.98
CA ASP A 130 -9.55 -22.44 2.04
C ASP A 130 -10.43 -21.33 1.44
N ILE A 131 -9.85 -20.54 0.51
CA ILE A 131 -10.60 -19.46 -0.15
C ILE A 131 -11.68 -20.04 -1.07
N ALA A 132 -11.41 -21.16 -1.77
CA ALA A 132 -12.40 -21.79 -2.64
C ALA A 132 -13.61 -22.31 -1.85
N ILE A 133 -13.39 -22.76 -0.61
CA ILE A 133 -14.44 -23.28 0.27
C ILE A 133 -15.17 -22.15 0.99
N GLU A 134 -14.45 -21.24 1.62
CA GLU A 134 -15.03 -20.19 2.47
C GLU A 134 -15.47 -18.94 1.71
N GLN A 135 -14.81 -18.66 0.55
CA GLN A 135 -15.10 -17.49 -0.28
C GLN A 135 -15.25 -17.85 -1.77
N PRO A 136 -16.16 -18.80 -2.13
CA PRO A 136 -16.22 -19.37 -3.49
C PRO A 136 -16.55 -18.32 -4.56
N ILE A 137 -17.39 -17.35 -4.25
CA ILE A 137 -17.75 -16.27 -5.20
C ILE A 137 -16.53 -15.39 -5.50
N ALA A 138 -15.75 -15.05 -4.48
CA ALA A 138 -14.54 -14.26 -4.63
C ALA A 138 -13.47 -15.02 -5.39
N TYR A 139 -13.30 -16.31 -5.11
CA TYR A 139 -12.37 -17.19 -5.80
C TYR A 139 -12.62 -17.24 -7.31
N ILE A 140 -13.90 -17.36 -7.70
CA ILE A 140 -14.32 -17.42 -9.11
C ILE A 140 -14.25 -16.05 -9.79
N ARG A 141 -14.74 -15.00 -9.12
CA ARG A 141 -14.81 -13.65 -9.72
C ARG A 141 -13.48 -12.91 -9.75
N PHE A 142 -12.59 -13.17 -8.79
CA PHE A 142 -11.35 -12.43 -8.61
C PHE A 142 -10.12 -13.34 -8.47
N PRO A 143 -9.84 -14.21 -9.44
CA PRO A 143 -8.78 -15.21 -9.31
C PRO A 143 -7.38 -14.59 -9.13
N ARG A 144 -7.15 -13.36 -9.64
CA ARG A 144 -5.88 -12.65 -9.44
C ARG A 144 -5.75 -12.11 -8.02
N LEU A 145 -6.82 -11.57 -7.45
CA LEU A 145 -6.85 -11.11 -6.06
C LEU A 145 -6.70 -12.30 -5.12
N ALA A 146 -7.46 -13.37 -5.34
CA ALA A 146 -7.34 -14.60 -4.58
C ALA A 146 -5.88 -15.10 -4.57
N ARG A 147 -5.24 -15.21 -5.75
CA ARG A 147 -3.82 -15.59 -5.84
C ARG A 147 -2.89 -14.63 -5.10
N ALA A 148 -3.11 -13.32 -5.14
CA ALA A 148 -2.31 -12.35 -4.42
C ALA A 148 -2.45 -12.48 -2.89
N LEU A 149 -3.65 -12.83 -2.40
CA LEU A 149 -3.91 -13.09 -0.98
C LEU A 149 -3.27 -14.41 -0.53
N PHE A 150 -3.24 -15.45 -1.37
CA PHE A 150 -2.56 -16.72 -1.11
C PHE A 150 -1.05 -16.59 -0.93
N HIS A 151 -0.43 -15.73 -1.72
CA HIS A 151 1.02 -15.51 -1.67
C HIS A 151 1.41 -14.43 -0.67
N ARG A 152 0.47 -14.01 0.17
CA ARG A 152 0.77 -13.13 1.29
C ARG A 152 1.54 -13.93 2.33
N ALA A 153 2.87 -13.86 2.27
CA ALA A 153 3.69 -14.49 3.29
C ALA A 153 3.22 -14.02 4.67
N PRO A 154 3.08 -14.91 5.67
CA PRO A 154 2.83 -14.49 7.04
C PRO A 154 3.87 -13.44 7.41
N ALA A 155 3.47 -12.43 8.18
CA ALA A 155 4.43 -11.45 8.67
C ALA A 155 5.55 -12.22 9.37
N PRO A 156 6.79 -12.13 8.88
CA PRO A 156 7.87 -12.95 9.44
C PRO A 156 8.02 -12.60 10.90
N THR A 157 8.11 -13.62 11.75
CA THR A 157 8.39 -13.43 13.16
C THR A 157 9.72 -12.69 13.28
N LEU A 158 9.73 -11.50 13.87
CA LEU A 158 10.94 -10.73 14.08
C LEU A 158 11.95 -11.60 14.81
N GLN A 159 13.14 -11.73 14.26
CA GLN A 159 14.27 -12.30 14.97
C GLN A 159 14.60 -11.35 16.14
N THR A 160 14.37 -11.80 17.35
CA THR A 160 14.73 -11.05 18.57
C THR A 160 16.12 -11.40 19.00
N GLY A 161 16.87 -10.45 19.49
CA GLY A 161 18.23 -10.63 19.99
C GLY A 161 19.09 -9.39 19.76
N ASP A 162 20.15 -9.26 20.52
CA ASP A 162 21.08 -8.15 20.40
C ASP A 162 22.00 -8.32 19.21
N LEU A 163 22.21 -7.23 18.48
CA LEU A 163 23.18 -7.17 17.41
C LEU A 163 24.61 -7.23 17.99
N ARG A 164 25.44 -8.08 17.41
CA ARG A 164 26.88 -8.05 17.62
C ARG A 164 27.46 -6.72 17.10
N GLU A 165 28.61 -6.33 17.54
CA GLU A 165 29.24 -5.04 17.17
C GLU A 165 29.34 -4.87 15.63
N TRP A 166 29.89 -5.84 14.93
CA TRP A 166 30.01 -5.77 13.48
C TRP A 166 28.64 -5.70 12.75
N GLN A 167 27.61 -6.35 13.32
CA GLN A 167 26.25 -6.32 12.78
C GLN A 167 25.64 -4.93 12.96
N ARG A 168 25.84 -4.31 14.12
CA ARG A 168 25.37 -2.95 14.39
C ARG A 168 26.04 -1.95 13.45
N THR A 169 27.38 -2.04 13.32
CA THR A 169 28.14 -1.19 12.38
C THR A 169 27.60 -1.29 10.96
N LEU A 170 27.33 -2.52 10.47
CA LEU A 170 26.75 -2.69 9.13
C LEU A 170 25.33 -2.13 9.04
N VAL A 171 24.47 -2.38 10.03
CA VAL A 171 23.09 -1.85 10.03
C VAL A 171 23.11 -0.32 9.97
N ASP A 172 23.97 0.34 10.75
CA ASP A 172 24.10 1.80 10.77
C ASP A 172 24.64 2.33 9.43
N GLU A 173 25.61 1.64 8.83
CA GLU A 173 26.13 1.98 7.49
C GLU A 173 25.05 1.88 6.40
N LEU A 174 24.18 0.87 6.47
CA LEU A 174 23.10 0.68 5.50
C LEU A 174 21.96 1.71 5.64
N GLU A 175 21.94 2.53 6.68
CA GLU A 175 21.00 3.67 6.78
C GLU A 175 21.51 4.93 6.05
N ILE A 176 22.79 4.99 5.72
CA ILE A 176 23.37 6.08 4.93
C ILE A 176 23.13 5.80 3.45
N GLU A 177 23.11 6.84 2.62
CA GLU A 177 22.95 6.65 1.17
C GLU A 177 24.12 5.82 0.60
N ALA A 178 23.78 4.80 -0.20
CA ALA A 178 24.77 3.94 -0.84
C ALA A 178 25.59 4.72 -1.89
N ASP A 179 26.84 4.31 -2.09
CA ASP A 179 27.59 4.72 -3.28
C ASP A 179 27.11 3.95 -4.54
N ASP A 180 27.57 4.36 -5.71
CA ASP A 180 27.20 3.72 -6.99
C ASP A 180 28.13 2.56 -7.38
N ARG A 181 29.12 2.19 -6.55
CA ARG A 181 30.21 1.33 -7.03
C ARG A 181 30.56 0.15 -6.14
N SER A 182 30.68 0.39 -4.83
CA SER A 182 31.27 -0.59 -3.91
C SER A 182 30.32 -1.70 -3.50
N VAL A 183 30.79 -2.93 -3.51
CA VAL A 183 30.14 -4.12 -2.96
C VAL A 183 30.89 -4.55 -1.70
N ILE A 184 30.16 -4.70 -0.59
CA ILE A 184 30.75 -5.03 0.70
C ILE A 184 30.74 -6.57 0.87
N PHE A 185 31.92 -7.13 1.08
CA PHE A 185 32.09 -8.56 1.34
C PHE A 185 32.48 -8.78 2.81
N TYR A 186 31.66 -9.56 3.52
CA TYR A 186 31.96 -10.04 4.86
C TYR A 186 32.41 -11.50 4.79
N ILE A 187 33.68 -11.75 5.15
CA ILE A 187 34.32 -13.06 5.08
C ILE A 187 34.43 -13.66 6.49
N ASP A 188 33.77 -14.80 6.68
CA ASP A 188 33.79 -15.56 7.94
C ASP A 188 34.38 -16.95 7.65
N LYS A 189 35.69 -17.08 7.81
CA LYS A 189 36.42 -18.33 7.49
C LYS A 189 36.00 -19.49 8.39
N GLU A 190 35.78 -19.22 9.67
CA GLU A 190 35.43 -20.23 10.66
C GLU A 190 33.94 -20.58 10.63
N GLY A 191 33.10 -19.61 10.39
CA GLY A 191 31.66 -19.74 10.47
C GLY A 191 31.11 -19.30 11.85
N ASN A 192 29.79 -19.32 11.96
CA ASN A 192 29.06 -19.04 13.21
C ASN A 192 29.19 -17.60 13.78
N LYS A 193 29.63 -16.65 12.98
CA LYS A 193 29.66 -15.21 13.37
C LYS A 193 28.30 -14.51 13.21
N GLY A 194 27.23 -15.23 12.83
CA GLY A 194 25.86 -14.72 12.80
C GLY A 194 25.43 -14.05 11.48
N LYS A 195 26.10 -14.31 10.36
CA LYS A 195 25.75 -13.79 9.02
C LYS A 195 24.31 -14.09 8.62
N SER A 196 23.92 -15.36 8.63
CA SER A 196 22.56 -15.80 8.25
C SER A 196 21.49 -15.30 9.22
N TRP A 197 21.85 -15.14 10.51
CA TRP A 197 20.97 -14.53 11.48
C TRP A 197 20.69 -13.05 11.13
N LEU A 198 21.74 -12.30 10.79
CA LEU A 198 21.60 -10.90 10.38
C LEU A 198 20.77 -10.75 9.11
N CYS A 199 20.97 -11.63 8.11
CA CYS A 199 20.14 -11.62 6.90
C CYS A 199 18.66 -11.77 7.23
N ARG A 200 18.29 -12.72 8.09
CA ARG A 200 16.90 -12.91 8.54
C ARG A 200 16.40 -11.70 9.32
N TYR A 201 17.20 -11.19 10.25
CA TYR A 201 16.86 -9.99 11.01
C TYR A 201 16.55 -8.80 10.11
N MET A 202 17.41 -8.50 9.14
CA MET A 202 17.24 -7.37 8.23
C MET A 202 16.01 -7.50 7.34
N VAL A 203 15.77 -8.70 6.77
CA VAL A 203 14.58 -8.95 5.94
C VAL A 203 13.30 -8.80 6.76
N THR A 204 13.28 -9.22 8.02
CA THR A 204 12.09 -9.10 8.87
C THR A 204 11.89 -7.70 9.41
N LYS A 205 12.96 -6.98 9.73
CA LYS A 205 12.92 -5.61 10.25
C LYS A 205 12.52 -4.61 9.16
N GLU A 206 13.07 -4.76 7.96
CA GLU A 206 12.86 -3.83 6.84
C GLU A 206 12.38 -4.55 5.57
N PRO A 207 11.23 -5.24 5.60
CA PRO A 207 10.77 -6.05 4.48
C PRO A 207 10.51 -5.23 3.21
N ARG A 208 10.34 -3.92 3.33
CA ARG A 208 10.15 -3.03 2.17
C ARG A 208 11.45 -2.58 1.51
N LYS A 209 12.57 -2.57 2.25
CA LYS A 209 13.87 -2.07 1.76
C LYS A 209 14.84 -3.20 1.42
N VAL A 210 14.77 -4.33 2.12
CA VAL A 210 15.75 -5.42 2.04
C VAL A 210 15.26 -6.53 1.14
N GLN A 211 16.15 -7.03 0.28
CA GLN A 211 15.98 -8.26 -0.48
C GLN A 211 17.13 -9.22 -0.21
N LEU A 212 16.79 -10.43 0.25
CA LEU A 212 17.77 -11.52 0.37
C LEU A 212 17.87 -12.24 -0.97
N MET A 213 19.09 -12.41 -1.44
CA MET A 213 19.43 -13.08 -2.67
C MET A 213 20.27 -14.34 -2.38
N CYS A 214 19.98 -15.42 -3.10
CA CYS A 214 20.79 -16.63 -3.06
C CYS A 214 21.54 -16.79 -4.39
N PRO A 215 22.75 -17.37 -4.41
CA PRO A 215 23.43 -17.70 -5.65
C PRO A 215 22.58 -18.59 -6.55
N GLY A 216 22.66 -18.37 -7.85
CA GLY A 216 21.90 -19.09 -8.84
C GLY A 216 22.24 -18.65 -10.26
N LYS A 217 21.46 -19.06 -11.26
CA LYS A 217 21.65 -18.58 -12.63
C LYS A 217 21.38 -17.09 -12.70
N LEU A 218 22.23 -16.35 -13.42
CA LEU A 218 22.11 -14.89 -13.59
C LEU A 218 20.71 -14.49 -14.04
N THR A 219 20.12 -15.21 -14.98
CA THR A 219 18.77 -14.95 -15.51
C THR A 219 17.67 -15.04 -14.45
N ASP A 220 17.79 -16.01 -13.53
CA ASP A 220 16.81 -16.20 -12.45
C ASP A 220 16.97 -15.11 -11.39
N MET A 221 18.21 -14.78 -11.05
CA MET A 221 18.52 -13.69 -10.11
C MET A 221 18.05 -12.34 -10.65
N ALA A 222 18.34 -12.03 -11.92
CA ALA A 222 17.88 -10.78 -12.56
C ALA A 222 16.36 -10.71 -12.62
N TYR A 223 15.68 -11.83 -12.85
CA TYR A 223 14.22 -11.90 -12.82
C TYR A 223 13.66 -11.62 -11.42
N ALA A 224 14.28 -12.19 -10.37
CA ALA A 224 13.85 -12.04 -8.97
C ALA A 224 14.09 -10.65 -8.38
N VAL A 225 14.94 -9.82 -8.99
CA VAL A 225 15.24 -8.47 -8.50
C VAL A 225 13.97 -7.61 -8.42
N ASP A 226 13.69 -7.08 -7.24
CA ASP A 226 12.62 -6.10 -6.97
C ASP A 226 13.22 -4.68 -6.92
N THR A 227 12.89 -3.84 -7.88
CA THR A 227 13.40 -2.46 -7.99
C THR A 227 12.91 -1.50 -6.91
N ARG A 228 11.98 -1.92 -6.06
CA ARG A 228 11.52 -1.16 -4.89
C ARG A 228 12.44 -1.33 -3.68
N LYS A 229 13.37 -2.28 -3.73
CA LYS A 229 14.34 -2.57 -2.67
C LYS A 229 15.63 -1.79 -2.92
N SER A 230 16.27 -1.37 -1.84
CA SER A 230 17.53 -0.61 -1.87
C SER A 230 18.69 -1.31 -1.17
N LYS A 231 18.43 -2.41 -0.46
CA LYS A 231 19.43 -3.18 0.28
C LYS A 231 19.38 -4.63 -0.19
N PHE A 232 20.42 -5.09 -0.88
CA PHE A 232 20.53 -6.43 -1.43
C PHE A 232 21.56 -7.23 -0.64
N LEU A 233 21.13 -8.28 0.05
CA LEU A 233 21.97 -9.13 0.88
C LEU A 233 22.12 -10.48 0.21
N PHE A 234 23.35 -10.90 -0.03
CA PHE A 234 23.71 -12.20 -0.60
C PHE A 234 24.28 -13.09 0.50
N ASN A 235 23.57 -14.15 0.89
CA ASN A 235 24.05 -15.12 1.85
C ASN A 235 24.58 -16.34 1.12
N VAL A 236 25.89 -16.33 0.86
CA VAL A 236 26.58 -17.33 0.04
C VAL A 236 27.12 -18.45 0.93
N GLN A 237 26.60 -19.66 0.75
CA GLN A 237 27.10 -20.84 1.44
C GLN A 237 28.46 -21.28 0.87
N ARG A 238 29.28 -21.99 1.67
CA ARG A 238 30.61 -22.50 1.22
C ARG A 238 30.54 -23.26 -0.11
N SER A 239 29.57 -24.14 -0.23
CA SER A 239 29.37 -24.96 -1.45
C SER A 239 28.86 -24.17 -2.67
N GLN A 240 28.58 -22.87 -2.51
CA GLN A 240 27.98 -22.05 -3.56
C GLN A 240 28.84 -20.85 -3.95
N MET A 241 30.04 -20.72 -3.39
CA MET A 241 30.90 -19.57 -3.66
C MET A 241 31.32 -19.50 -5.14
N GLU A 242 31.58 -20.65 -5.78
CA GLU A 242 31.86 -20.74 -7.21
C GLU A 242 30.71 -20.34 -8.12
N HIS A 243 29.48 -20.32 -7.59
CA HIS A 243 28.26 -19.94 -8.30
C HIS A 243 27.86 -18.49 -8.07
N LEU A 244 28.66 -17.70 -7.34
CA LEU A 244 28.41 -16.28 -7.14
C LEU A 244 28.48 -15.54 -8.48
N GLN A 245 27.37 -14.95 -8.88
CA GLN A 245 27.26 -14.19 -10.13
C GLN A 245 27.69 -12.74 -9.90
N TYR A 246 28.95 -12.40 -10.18
CA TYR A 246 29.48 -11.04 -10.02
C TYR A 246 28.74 -10.02 -10.91
N ALA A 247 28.29 -10.45 -12.09
CA ALA A 247 27.53 -9.60 -12.99
C ALA A 247 26.25 -9.03 -12.37
N ILE A 248 25.53 -9.78 -11.49
CA ILE A 248 24.34 -9.25 -10.84
C ILE A 248 24.71 -8.20 -9.79
N LEU A 249 25.88 -8.34 -9.12
CA LEU A 249 26.36 -7.36 -8.16
C LEU A 249 26.64 -6.03 -8.85
N GLU A 250 27.30 -6.07 -10.03
CA GLU A 250 27.55 -4.90 -10.86
C GLU A 250 26.25 -4.28 -11.37
N MET A 251 25.34 -5.06 -11.94
CA MET A 251 24.04 -4.59 -12.43
C MET A 251 23.23 -3.87 -11.33
N LEU A 252 23.28 -4.35 -10.09
CA LEU A 252 22.62 -3.73 -8.95
C LEU A 252 23.26 -2.38 -8.59
N LYS A 253 24.60 -2.29 -8.63
CA LYS A 253 25.33 -1.05 -8.37
C LYS A 253 25.16 -0.05 -9.52
N ASP A 254 25.15 -0.53 -10.77
CA ASP A 254 24.91 0.29 -11.95
C ASP A 254 23.43 0.70 -12.10
N ARG A 255 22.54 0.21 -11.22
CA ARG A 255 21.10 0.50 -11.18
C ARG A 255 20.32 0.09 -12.43
N VAL A 256 20.88 -0.83 -13.22
CA VAL A 256 20.29 -1.33 -14.45
C VAL A 256 20.40 -2.85 -14.47
N VAL A 257 19.27 -3.54 -14.38
CA VAL A 257 19.22 -5.02 -14.41
C VAL A 257 18.42 -5.48 -15.62
N PHE A 258 19.07 -6.16 -16.54
CA PHE A 258 18.40 -6.78 -17.67
C PHE A 258 17.95 -8.21 -17.29
N SER A 259 16.65 -8.48 -17.43
CA SER A 259 16.06 -9.79 -17.25
C SER A 259 15.56 -10.32 -18.60
N SER A 260 16.09 -11.46 -19.01
CA SER A 260 15.67 -12.15 -20.25
C SER A 260 14.63 -13.26 -20.00
N LYS A 261 14.25 -13.52 -18.73
CA LYS A 261 13.34 -14.60 -18.38
C LYS A 261 11.88 -14.20 -18.58
N TYR A 262 11.07 -15.05 -19.19
CA TYR A 262 9.66 -14.87 -19.55
C TYR A 262 9.43 -13.66 -20.45
N GLN A 263 9.15 -12.50 -19.89
CA GLN A 263 9.08 -11.22 -20.62
C GLN A 263 10.39 -10.47 -20.40
N SER A 264 11.20 -10.35 -21.46
CA SER A 264 12.45 -9.60 -21.39
C SER A 264 12.18 -8.14 -21.06
N CYS A 265 12.84 -7.64 -20.03
CA CYS A 265 12.70 -6.25 -19.61
C CYS A 265 13.99 -5.72 -18.99
N THR A 266 14.19 -4.41 -19.11
CA THR A 266 15.21 -3.71 -18.36
C THR A 266 14.58 -3.09 -17.12
N LYS A 267 15.09 -3.43 -15.94
CA LYS A 267 14.69 -2.90 -14.66
C LYS A 267 15.62 -1.75 -14.28
N LEU A 268 15.06 -0.60 -13.99
CA LEU A 268 15.80 0.60 -13.60
C LEU A 268 15.49 0.96 -12.14
N PHE A 269 16.51 1.36 -11.40
CA PHE A 269 16.37 1.85 -10.04
C PHE A 269 16.43 3.37 -9.99
N GLY A 270 15.47 3.99 -9.31
CA GLY A 270 15.46 5.43 -9.06
C GLY A 270 16.37 5.87 -7.88
N HIS A 271 17.04 4.91 -7.23
CA HIS A 271 17.89 5.12 -6.06
C HIS A 271 19.15 4.27 -6.14
N LYS A 272 20.16 4.62 -5.33
CA LYS A 272 21.39 3.83 -5.17
C LYS A 272 21.13 2.61 -4.29
N ASN A 273 21.91 1.54 -4.54
CA ASN A 273 21.69 0.27 -3.87
C ASN A 273 22.88 -0.12 -2.99
N HIS A 274 22.61 -0.56 -1.77
CA HIS A 274 23.57 -1.31 -0.99
C HIS A 274 23.61 -2.77 -1.47
N VAL A 275 24.80 -3.27 -1.70
CA VAL A 275 25.04 -4.67 -2.07
C VAL A 275 26.04 -5.27 -1.10
N VAL A 276 25.58 -6.24 -0.32
CA VAL A 276 26.39 -6.90 0.72
C VAL A 276 26.43 -8.40 0.46
N VAL A 277 27.62 -8.96 0.45
CA VAL A 277 27.86 -10.40 0.25
C VAL A 277 28.45 -10.99 1.52
N PHE A 278 27.76 -11.95 2.10
CA PHE A 278 28.25 -12.75 3.21
C PHE A 278 28.77 -14.07 2.69
N CYS A 279 30.04 -14.35 2.92
CA CYS A 279 30.69 -15.57 2.41
C CYS A 279 31.65 -16.17 3.45
N ASN A 280 32.25 -17.31 3.11
CA ASN A 280 33.22 -17.98 3.96
C ASN A 280 34.64 -17.97 3.36
N GLU A 281 34.74 -17.59 2.08
CA GLU A 281 35.98 -17.59 1.31
C GLU A 281 36.18 -16.24 0.63
N MET A 282 37.41 -15.97 0.21
CA MET A 282 37.75 -14.78 -0.55
C MET A 282 37.04 -14.76 -1.89
N PRO A 283 36.41 -13.67 -2.28
CA PRO A 283 35.85 -13.55 -3.63
C PRO A 283 36.96 -13.55 -4.69
N ASP A 284 36.61 -13.96 -5.91
CA ASP A 284 37.53 -13.89 -7.05
C ASP A 284 37.69 -12.42 -7.48
N MET A 285 38.83 -11.84 -7.12
CA MET A 285 39.15 -10.43 -7.35
C MET A 285 39.32 -10.08 -8.85
N ASN A 286 39.36 -11.09 -9.74
CA ASN A 286 39.45 -10.89 -11.19
C ASN A 286 38.09 -10.73 -11.87
N LYS A 287 36.99 -10.90 -11.13
CA LYS A 287 35.62 -10.90 -11.68
C LYS A 287 34.97 -9.51 -11.72
N MET A 288 35.51 -8.55 -11.00
CA MET A 288 35.08 -7.13 -11.04
C MET A 288 36.32 -6.24 -10.89
N SER A 289 36.18 -4.95 -11.17
CA SER A 289 37.26 -3.98 -10.91
C SER A 289 37.59 -3.94 -9.43
N LEU A 290 38.88 -3.83 -9.08
CA LEU A 290 39.35 -3.88 -7.70
C LEU A 290 38.73 -2.81 -6.78
N ASP A 291 38.42 -1.66 -7.32
CA ASP A 291 37.77 -0.56 -6.62
C ASP A 291 36.30 -0.83 -6.23
N ARG A 292 35.71 -1.90 -6.75
CA ARG A 292 34.35 -2.34 -6.37
C ARG A 292 34.34 -3.21 -5.10
N PHE A 293 35.48 -3.70 -4.62
CA PHE A 293 35.52 -4.59 -3.46
C PHE A 293 35.81 -3.85 -2.17
N ILE A 294 34.91 -3.95 -1.20
CA ILE A 294 35.17 -3.61 0.20
C ILE A 294 35.20 -4.95 0.96
N ILE A 295 36.40 -5.37 1.37
CA ILE A 295 36.59 -6.67 2.04
C ILE A 295 36.69 -6.44 3.55
N ARG A 296 35.88 -7.18 4.31
CA ARG A 296 35.86 -7.18 5.77
C ARG A 296 35.92 -8.61 6.31
N TYR A 297 36.80 -8.87 7.23
CA TYR A 297 36.90 -10.17 7.89
C TYR A 297 36.12 -10.15 9.22
N LEU A 298 35.45 -11.26 9.49
CA LEU A 298 34.78 -11.50 10.77
C LEU A 298 35.65 -12.45 11.60
N ASP A 299 36.43 -11.87 12.50
CA ASP A 299 37.30 -12.59 13.42
C ASP A 299 36.54 -13.14 14.65
#